data_46ad32bc204abf7fd813a48b5ee14060
#
_entry.id   46ad32bc204abf7fd813a48b5ee14060
#
_cell.length_a   1.000
_cell.length_b   1.000
_cell.length_c   1.000
_cell.angle_alpha   90.00
_cell.angle_beta   90.00
_cell.angle_gamma   90.00
#
_symmetry.space_group_name_H-M   'P 1'
#
loop_
_entity.id
_entity.type
_entity.pdbx_description
1 polymer ?
#
loop_
_entity_poly.entity_id
_entity_poly.type
_entity_poly.pdbx_seq_one_letter_code
_entity_poly.pdbx_strand_id
1 'polypeptide(L)'
;MTAAVAVAAGAFTFAGPIPAAHTAPRGAIQQGMDKLVGVDRHPGALAAVRDRHGRTRHYTAGVGDLRTGGEVPTNGRVRIGSASKMFASVVVLQLVGEGRVELDAPIETYLPGLVRGKGIDATRITVRQLLQHDSGLPDHTDSMFKSAGDFLPYQHVYLEPRALLDLANARDDARAAGSGWSYSNTNYLLAGLIAQRVTGRPFDELVTTRVIQRAGLRDTYAPGVGEEEIRGRHPRGYQRDPATDELLDFTRMDPSWGWAAGHLISTPDDLNTFLRALLDGKLLKPAQLAQLRTTIPTRPGSDLGYGLGVFSTPLSCGGVAWGHGGDIPGYSTVDAATDDGRAATIVVTSLNGSVKDESVAADRAALLDTALCAN
;
A
#
# COMPACT_ATOMS: atom_id res chain seq x y z
N MET A 1 -4.24 -10.27 -27.46
CA MET A 1 -3.01 -10.29 -26.65
C MET A 1 -3.23 -9.32 -25.52
N THR A 2 -3.69 -9.82 -24.39
CA THR A 2 -4.05 -9.06 -23.19
C THR A 2 -2.78 -8.80 -22.37
N ALA A 3 -2.33 -7.57 -22.34
CA ALA A 3 -1.28 -7.16 -21.40
C ALA A 3 -1.93 -6.83 -20.05
N ALA A 4 -1.85 -7.74 -19.11
CA ALA A 4 -2.20 -7.46 -17.73
C ALA A 4 -1.24 -6.39 -17.17
N VAL A 5 -1.77 -5.30 -16.64
CA VAL A 5 -1.03 -4.37 -15.80
C VAL A 5 -0.87 -5.05 -14.44
N ALA A 6 0.10 -5.93 -14.33
CA ALA A 6 0.52 -6.44 -13.06
C ALA A 6 1.27 -5.30 -12.34
N VAL A 7 0.75 -4.86 -11.19
CA VAL A 7 1.57 -4.15 -10.21
C VAL A 7 2.69 -5.12 -9.85
N ALA A 8 3.85 -4.93 -10.46
CA ALA A 8 5.00 -5.78 -10.23
C ALA A 8 5.48 -5.54 -8.79
N ALA A 9 5.11 -6.45 -7.89
CA ALA A 9 5.89 -6.68 -6.70
C ALA A 9 7.26 -7.17 -7.19
N GLY A 10 8.23 -6.26 -7.25
CA GLY A 10 9.59 -6.55 -7.68
C GLY A 10 10.17 -7.70 -6.87
N ALA A 11 10.43 -8.79 -7.51
CA ALA A 11 10.94 -9.97 -6.91
C ALA A 11 12.47 -9.90 -6.86
N PHE A 12 13.01 -9.92 -5.65
CA PHE A 12 14.44 -9.88 -5.39
C PHE A 12 15.01 -11.30 -5.28
N THR A 13 15.98 -11.61 -6.11
CA THR A 13 16.86 -12.77 -5.93
C THR A 13 18.14 -12.29 -5.23
N PHE A 14 18.28 -12.56 -3.94
CA PHE A 14 19.55 -12.41 -3.26
C PHE A 14 20.23 -13.78 -3.18
N ALA A 15 21.22 -14.01 -4.02
CA ALA A 15 22.19 -15.09 -3.86
C ALA A 15 23.56 -14.45 -3.62
N GLY A 16 23.94 -14.30 -2.35
CA GLY A 16 25.27 -13.88 -1.92
C GLY A 16 25.53 -14.22 -0.46
N PRO A 17 26.79 -14.43 -0.04
CA PRO A 17 27.11 -14.75 1.35
C PRO A 17 26.71 -13.60 2.27
N ILE A 18 26.16 -13.93 3.44
CA ILE A 18 25.73 -13.00 4.49
C ILE A 18 26.92 -12.11 4.89
N PRO A 19 26.91 -10.79 4.59
CA PRO A 19 27.94 -9.91 5.10
C PRO A 19 27.67 -9.57 6.57
N ALA A 20 28.75 -9.44 7.34
CA ALA A 20 28.73 -8.97 8.72
C ALA A 20 27.98 -7.63 8.83
N ALA A 21 27.26 -7.41 9.94
CA ALA A 21 26.50 -6.21 10.24
C ALA A 21 27.31 -4.94 9.95
N HIS A 22 27.06 -4.32 8.81
CA HIS A 22 27.61 -3.03 8.44
C HIS A 22 26.61 -1.95 8.84
N THR A 23 26.96 -1.13 9.85
CA THR A 23 26.27 0.14 10.06
C THR A 23 26.55 1.03 8.85
N ALA A 24 25.55 1.23 7.99
CA ALA A 24 25.70 2.12 6.85
C ALA A 24 26.07 3.55 7.32
N PRO A 25 27.00 4.25 6.66
CA PRO A 25 27.34 5.62 7.00
C PRO A 25 26.08 6.49 6.99
N ARG A 26 25.98 7.49 7.90
CA ARG A 26 24.85 8.43 7.98
C ARG A 26 24.52 9.10 6.65
N GLY A 27 25.47 9.17 5.72
CA GLY A 27 25.29 9.70 4.36
C GLY A 27 24.59 8.74 3.39
N ALA A 28 24.52 7.43 3.65
CA ALA A 28 24.01 6.46 2.68
C ALA A 28 22.51 6.66 2.38
N ILE A 29 21.72 6.97 3.42
CA ILE A 29 20.28 7.21 3.24
C ILE A 29 20.07 8.49 2.40
N GLN A 30 20.78 9.59 2.73
CA GLN A 30 20.67 10.81 1.94
C GLN A 30 21.14 10.61 0.49
N GLN A 31 22.22 9.89 0.27
CA GLN A 31 22.69 9.53 -1.09
C GLN A 31 21.64 8.73 -1.86
N GLY A 32 20.95 7.79 -1.18
CA GLY A 32 19.82 7.07 -1.78
C GLY A 32 18.66 8.00 -2.14
N MET A 33 18.30 8.94 -1.26
CA MET A 33 17.29 9.96 -1.54
C MET A 33 17.68 10.83 -2.74
N ASP A 34 18.93 11.26 -2.80
CA ASP A 34 19.45 12.09 -3.91
C ASP A 34 19.46 11.29 -5.23
N LYS A 35 19.70 9.97 -5.18
CA LYS A 35 19.61 9.08 -6.35
C LYS A 35 18.18 8.99 -6.88
N LEU A 36 17.16 8.85 -6.00
CA LEU A 36 15.76 8.81 -6.42
C LEU A 36 15.36 10.07 -7.22
N VAL A 37 15.95 11.21 -6.91
CA VAL A 37 15.67 12.47 -7.64
C VAL A 37 16.58 12.60 -8.86
N GLY A 38 17.89 12.45 -8.70
CA GLY A 38 18.88 12.76 -9.73
C GLY A 38 18.98 11.72 -10.84
N VAL A 39 18.78 10.43 -10.50
CA VAL A 39 18.89 9.30 -11.44
C VAL A 39 17.49 8.81 -11.86
N ASP A 40 16.62 8.55 -10.88
CA ASP A 40 15.30 7.99 -11.14
C ASP A 40 14.27 9.06 -11.56
N ARG A 41 14.69 10.33 -11.56
CA ARG A 41 13.93 11.48 -12.11
C ARG A 41 12.60 11.75 -11.39
N HIS A 42 12.50 11.41 -10.09
CA HIS A 42 11.37 11.86 -9.29
C HIS A 42 11.52 13.34 -8.94
N PRO A 43 10.45 14.16 -8.99
CA PRO A 43 10.52 15.59 -8.64
C PRO A 43 11.01 15.83 -7.22
N GLY A 44 10.53 15.03 -6.29
CA GLY A 44 10.90 15.11 -4.89
C GLY A 44 10.77 13.77 -4.17
N ALA A 45 11.45 13.68 -3.04
CA ALA A 45 11.39 12.53 -2.16
C ALA A 45 11.41 12.98 -0.69
N LEU A 46 10.70 12.25 0.18
CA LEU A 46 10.70 12.47 1.63
C LEU A 46 10.69 11.12 2.35
N ALA A 47 11.38 11.07 3.49
CA ALA A 47 11.47 9.85 4.27
C ALA A 47 11.52 10.14 5.78
N ALA A 48 10.98 9.19 6.57
CA ALA A 48 11.19 9.10 8.00
C ALA A 48 11.81 7.75 8.33
N VAL A 49 12.93 7.76 9.06
CA VAL A 49 13.65 6.56 9.47
C VAL A 49 13.78 6.55 10.99
N ARG A 50 13.19 5.54 11.62
CA ARG A 50 13.18 5.34 13.06
C ARG A 50 14.15 4.23 13.44
N ASP A 51 15.08 4.54 14.35
CA ASP A 51 16.02 3.57 14.90
C ASP A 51 15.40 2.71 16.02
N ARG A 52 16.12 1.66 16.45
CA ARG A 52 15.69 0.76 17.54
C ARG A 52 15.52 1.45 18.90
N HIS A 53 16.09 2.65 19.06
CA HIS A 53 15.97 3.47 20.29
C HIS A 53 14.80 4.44 20.22
N GLY A 54 14.03 4.42 19.12
CA GLY A 54 12.85 5.26 18.93
C GLY A 54 13.14 6.65 18.39
N ARG A 55 14.39 6.97 18.01
CA ARG A 55 14.72 8.28 17.43
C ARG A 55 14.39 8.26 15.94
N THR A 56 13.62 9.25 15.52
CA THR A 56 13.27 9.43 14.09
C THR A 56 14.17 10.49 13.47
N ARG A 57 14.59 10.23 12.23
CA ARG A 57 15.29 11.17 11.36
C ARG A 57 14.51 11.32 10.07
N HIS A 58 14.47 12.54 9.58
CA HIS A 58 13.81 12.87 8.33
C HIS A 58 14.84 13.20 7.25
N TYR A 59 14.51 12.84 6.03
CA TYR A 59 15.32 13.08 4.85
C TYR A 59 14.42 13.62 3.74
N THR A 60 14.93 14.57 2.96
CA THR A 60 14.24 15.10 1.78
C THR A 60 15.24 15.27 0.64
N ALA A 61 14.78 15.17 -0.59
CA ALA A 61 15.55 15.46 -1.78
C ALA A 61 14.63 16.07 -2.86
N GLY A 62 15.20 16.85 -3.77
CA GLY A 62 14.47 17.48 -4.87
C GLY A 62 13.58 18.64 -4.43
N VAL A 63 12.47 18.84 -5.14
CA VAL A 63 11.54 19.95 -4.92
C VAL A 63 10.12 19.43 -4.62
N GLY A 64 9.41 20.18 -3.79
CA GLY A 64 8.02 19.87 -3.41
C GLY A 64 6.98 20.41 -4.39
N ASP A 65 7.35 21.36 -5.25
CA ASP A 65 6.50 21.94 -6.29
C ASP A 65 7.37 22.36 -7.48
N LEU A 66 7.21 21.69 -8.62
CA LEU A 66 7.98 21.98 -9.84
C LEU A 66 7.71 23.39 -10.37
N ARG A 67 6.53 23.96 -10.14
CA ARG A 67 6.16 25.29 -10.62
C ARG A 67 6.86 26.41 -9.85
N THR A 68 7.09 26.21 -8.55
CA THR A 68 7.67 27.25 -7.68
C THR A 68 9.10 26.96 -7.26
N GLY A 69 9.59 25.71 -7.43
CA GLY A 69 10.86 25.27 -6.87
C GLY A 69 10.84 25.14 -5.34
N GLY A 70 9.65 25.17 -4.72
CA GLY A 70 9.50 25.08 -3.26
C GLY A 70 10.07 23.80 -2.68
N GLU A 71 10.53 23.85 -1.43
CA GLU A 71 11.12 22.70 -0.73
C GLU A 71 10.09 21.59 -0.49
N VAL A 72 10.56 20.34 -0.47
CA VAL A 72 9.77 19.18 -0.02
C VAL A 72 9.48 19.32 1.48
N PRO A 73 8.21 19.34 1.93
CA PRO A 73 7.88 19.36 3.34
C PRO A 73 8.45 18.12 4.06
N THR A 74 9.22 18.32 5.13
CA THR A 74 9.99 17.27 5.84
C THR A 74 9.13 16.06 6.26
N ASN A 75 7.89 16.27 6.65
CA ASN A 75 6.92 15.20 6.99
C ASN A 75 5.58 15.55 6.34
N GLY A 76 5.61 15.87 5.05
CA GLY A 76 4.43 16.24 4.29
C GLY A 76 3.41 15.11 4.19
N ARG A 77 2.13 15.46 4.15
CA ARG A 77 1.05 14.52 3.87
C ARG A 77 1.11 14.08 2.40
N VAL A 78 0.87 12.80 2.18
CA VAL A 78 0.88 12.18 0.84
C VAL A 78 -0.26 11.18 0.73
N ARG A 79 -0.72 10.89 -0.48
CA ARG A 79 -1.59 9.76 -0.73
C ARG A 79 -0.75 8.48 -0.63
N ILE A 80 -1.17 7.56 0.26
CA ILE A 80 -0.37 6.37 0.57
C ILE A 80 -0.73 5.14 -0.28
N GLY A 81 -1.70 5.29 -1.21
CA GLY A 81 -2.08 4.20 -2.09
C GLY A 81 -2.34 2.89 -1.34
N SER A 82 -1.82 1.81 -1.86
CA SER A 82 -2.05 0.45 -1.32
C SER A 82 -1.57 0.22 0.12
N ALA A 83 -0.75 1.08 0.72
CA ALA A 83 -0.46 1.01 2.16
C ALA A 83 -1.76 1.12 3.01
N SER A 84 -2.84 1.68 2.44
CA SER A 84 -4.20 1.68 3.03
C SER A 84 -4.72 0.27 3.33
N LYS A 85 -4.26 -0.75 2.61
CA LYS A 85 -4.68 -2.14 2.81
C LYS A 85 -4.33 -2.67 4.20
N MET A 86 -3.21 -2.24 4.75
CA MET A 86 -2.84 -2.59 6.12
C MET A 86 -3.89 -2.10 7.13
N PHE A 87 -4.40 -0.89 6.93
CA PHE A 87 -5.45 -0.32 7.79
C PHE A 87 -6.77 -1.10 7.64
N ALA A 88 -7.16 -1.43 6.43
CA ALA A 88 -8.36 -2.24 6.16
C ALA A 88 -8.25 -3.64 6.79
N SER A 89 -7.09 -4.28 6.68
CA SER A 89 -6.82 -5.57 7.34
C SER A 89 -6.95 -5.48 8.85
N VAL A 90 -6.43 -4.42 9.47
CA VAL A 90 -6.58 -4.24 10.93
C VAL A 90 -8.05 -4.11 11.32
N VAL A 91 -8.86 -3.36 10.56
CA VAL A 91 -10.32 -3.26 10.81
C VAL A 91 -10.98 -4.64 10.75
N VAL A 92 -10.73 -5.41 9.69
CA VAL A 92 -11.32 -6.74 9.53
C VAL A 92 -10.84 -7.69 10.62
N LEU A 93 -9.55 -7.70 10.93
CA LEU A 93 -8.99 -8.58 11.96
C LEU A 93 -9.47 -8.22 13.38
N GLN A 94 -9.77 -6.95 13.66
CA GLN A 94 -10.45 -6.58 14.92
C GLN A 94 -11.85 -7.16 14.96
N LEU A 95 -12.61 -7.12 13.86
CA LEU A 95 -13.94 -7.74 13.77
C LEU A 95 -13.88 -9.27 13.91
N VAL A 96 -12.79 -9.89 13.43
CA VAL A 96 -12.51 -11.31 13.70
C VAL A 96 -12.28 -11.54 15.20
N GLY A 97 -11.48 -10.72 15.85
CA GLY A 97 -11.23 -10.79 17.29
C GLY A 97 -12.45 -10.50 18.17
N GLU A 98 -13.49 -9.88 17.59
CA GLU A 98 -14.81 -9.64 18.20
C GLU A 98 -15.82 -10.76 17.91
N GLY A 99 -15.46 -11.77 17.08
CA GLY A 99 -16.35 -12.86 16.67
C GLY A 99 -17.43 -12.43 15.67
N ARG A 100 -17.28 -11.29 15.00
CA ARG A 100 -18.24 -10.75 14.02
C ARG A 100 -17.92 -11.14 12.58
N VAL A 101 -16.67 -11.52 12.33
CA VAL A 101 -16.18 -12.04 11.07
C VAL A 101 -15.36 -13.30 11.34
N GLU A 102 -15.52 -14.30 10.52
CA GLU A 102 -14.70 -15.51 10.51
C GLU A 102 -13.82 -15.50 9.26
N LEU A 103 -12.49 -15.65 9.45
CA LEU A 103 -11.53 -15.58 8.35
C LEU A 103 -11.80 -16.64 7.28
N ASP A 104 -12.20 -17.81 7.68
CA ASP A 104 -12.39 -18.96 6.79
C ASP A 104 -13.85 -19.15 6.35
N ALA A 105 -14.75 -18.23 6.74
CA ALA A 105 -16.11 -18.21 6.21
C ALA A 105 -16.13 -17.69 4.76
N PRO A 106 -17.03 -18.24 3.92
CA PRO A 106 -17.28 -17.72 2.58
C PRO A 106 -17.73 -16.26 2.60
N ILE A 107 -17.26 -15.45 1.64
CA ILE A 107 -17.67 -14.05 1.50
C ILE A 107 -19.17 -13.90 1.22
N GLU A 108 -19.78 -14.91 0.60
CA GLU A 108 -21.23 -14.99 0.37
C GLU A 108 -22.04 -14.87 1.67
N THR A 109 -21.49 -15.33 2.81
CA THR A 109 -22.10 -15.19 4.14
C THR A 109 -22.35 -13.73 4.52
N TYR A 110 -21.44 -12.83 4.13
CA TYR A 110 -21.49 -11.41 4.48
C TYR A 110 -22.08 -10.54 3.37
N LEU A 111 -21.87 -10.93 2.12
CA LEU A 111 -22.23 -10.18 0.93
C LEU A 111 -23.03 -11.04 -0.06
N PRO A 112 -24.22 -11.53 0.34
CA PRO A 112 -25.00 -12.49 -0.45
C PRO A 112 -25.38 -11.91 -1.82
N GLY A 113 -25.07 -12.66 -2.89
CA GLY A 113 -25.38 -12.33 -4.29
C GLY A 113 -24.66 -11.12 -4.84
N LEU A 114 -23.68 -10.56 -4.11
CA LEU A 114 -22.99 -9.33 -4.51
C LEU A 114 -21.83 -9.60 -5.46
N VAL A 115 -21.06 -10.65 -5.19
CA VAL A 115 -19.88 -11.06 -5.97
C VAL A 115 -20.30 -12.12 -6.96
N ARG A 116 -20.21 -11.82 -8.25
CA ARG A 116 -20.71 -12.66 -9.33
C ARG A 116 -19.87 -12.41 -10.60
N GLY A 117 -20.01 -13.30 -11.56
CA GLY A 117 -19.32 -13.19 -12.85
C GLY A 117 -18.88 -14.55 -13.37
N LYS A 118 -18.34 -14.56 -14.57
CA LYS A 118 -17.88 -15.79 -15.21
C LYS A 118 -16.69 -16.38 -14.43
N GLY A 119 -16.84 -17.62 -13.97
CA GLY A 119 -15.77 -18.32 -13.22
C GLY A 119 -15.67 -17.93 -11.74
N ILE A 120 -16.54 -17.06 -11.23
CA ILE A 120 -16.57 -16.65 -9.81
C ILE A 120 -17.59 -17.50 -9.04
N ASP A 121 -17.13 -18.11 -7.95
CA ASP A 121 -17.96 -18.77 -6.96
C ASP A 121 -17.70 -18.19 -5.57
N ALA A 122 -18.52 -17.21 -5.18
CA ALA A 122 -18.38 -16.50 -3.91
C ALA A 122 -18.58 -17.41 -2.67
N THR A 123 -19.21 -18.58 -2.85
CA THR A 123 -19.38 -19.58 -1.76
C THR A 123 -18.07 -20.32 -1.44
N ARG A 124 -17.05 -20.20 -2.28
CA ARG A 124 -15.74 -20.84 -2.14
C ARG A 124 -14.62 -19.86 -1.83
N ILE A 125 -14.87 -18.57 -1.93
CA ILE A 125 -13.89 -17.52 -1.62
C ILE A 125 -14.06 -17.15 -0.15
N THR A 126 -12.98 -17.21 0.64
CA THR A 126 -13.00 -16.86 2.06
C THR A 126 -12.52 -15.43 2.31
N VAL A 127 -12.86 -14.86 3.48
CA VAL A 127 -12.35 -13.57 3.93
C VAL A 127 -10.82 -13.58 4.00
N ARG A 128 -10.22 -14.69 4.45
CA ARG A 128 -8.76 -14.88 4.47
C ARG A 128 -8.17 -14.71 3.08
N GLN A 129 -8.75 -15.36 2.08
CA GLN A 129 -8.27 -15.31 0.71
C GLN A 129 -8.39 -13.90 0.09
N LEU A 130 -9.39 -13.10 0.50
CA LEU A 130 -9.41 -11.67 0.14
C LEU A 130 -8.19 -10.96 0.71
N LEU A 131 -7.98 -11.02 2.03
CA LEU A 131 -6.90 -10.28 2.69
C LEU A 131 -5.51 -10.75 2.24
N GLN A 132 -5.38 -11.98 1.77
CA GLN A 132 -4.14 -12.62 1.35
C GLN A 132 -3.87 -12.57 -0.16
N HIS A 133 -4.79 -12.00 -0.95
CA HIS A 133 -4.71 -11.98 -2.42
C HIS A 133 -4.66 -13.39 -3.06
N ASP A 134 -5.39 -14.35 -2.48
CA ASP A 134 -5.53 -15.72 -2.99
C ASP A 134 -6.99 -16.06 -3.36
N SER A 135 -7.80 -15.04 -3.57
CA SER A 135 -9.22 -15.17 -3.95
C SER A 135 -9.43 -15.56 -5.42
N GLY A 136 -8.48 -15.24 -6.28
CA GLY A 136 -8.61 -15.36 -7.73
C GLY A 136 -9.54 -14.33 -8.38
N LEU A 137 -10.04 -13.35 -7.64
CA LEU A 137 -10.92 -12.30 -8.18
C LEU A 137 -10.17 -11.35 -9.10
N PRO A 138 -10.77 -10.96 -10.24
CA PRO A 138 -10.22 -9.94 -11.13
C PRO A 138 -10.03 -8.61 -10.41
N ASP A 139 -9.02 -7.85 -10.80
CA ASP A 139 -8.82 -6.49 -10.30
C ASP A 139 -9.68 -5.50 -11.08
N HIS A 140 -10.56 -4.75 -10.39
CA HIS A 140 -11.39 -3.72 -11.03
C HIS A 140 -10.55 -2.62 -11.67
N THR A 141 -9.36 -2.33 -11.13
CA THR A 141 -8.48 -1.29 -11.68
C THR A 141 -7.92 -1.63 -13.05
N ASP A 142 -7.81 -2.92 -13.41
CA ASP A 142 -7.39 -3.34 -14.77
C ASP A 142 -8.42 -2.98 -15.85
N SER A 143 -9.69 -2.78 -15.46
CA SER A 143 -10.72 -2.28 -16.37
C SER A 143 -10.63 -0.78 -16.60
N MET A 144 -9.99 -0.07 -15.68
CA MET A 144 -9.88 1.40 -15.69
C MET A 144 -8.52 1.86 -16.24
N PHE A 145 -7.45 1.19 -15.86
CA PHE A 145 -6.07 1.66 -16.06
C PHE A 145 -5.25 0.59 -16.77
N LYS A 146 -4.98 0.79 -18.04
CA LYS A 146 -4.06 -0.05 -18.85
C LYS A 146 -2.72 0.65 -19.07
N SER A 147 -2.71 1.96 -18.93
CA SER A 147 -1.54 2.82 -19.05
C SER A 147 -1.64 4.00 -18.08
N ALA A 148 -0.54 4.71 -17.88
CA ALA A 148 -0.53 5.89 -17.01
C ALA A 148 -1.45 7.03 -17.50
N GLY A 149 -1.69 7.15 -18.81
CA GLY A 149 -2.61 8.15 -19.37
C GLY A 149 -4.08 7.88 -19.03
N ASP A 150 -4.42 6.64 -18.71
CA ASP A 150 -5.81 6.25 -18.40
C ASP A 150 -6.31 6.81 -17.05
N PHE A 151 -5.43 7.37 -16.22
CA PHE A 151 -5.82 8.02 -14.97
C PHE A 151 -6.52 9.38 -15.20
N LEU A 152 -6.18 10.11 -16.26
CA LEU A 152 -6.72 11.45 -16.52
C LEU A 152 -8.25 11.53 -16.54
N PRO A 153 -8.98 10.62 -17.21
CA PRO A 153 -10.44 10.63 -17.22
C PRO A 153 -11.07 10.44 -15.83
N TYR A 154 -10.35 9.83 -14.89
CA TYR A 154 -10.83 9.52 -13.54
C TYR A 154 -10.30 10.48 -12.47
N GLN A 155 -9.43 11.43 -12.83
CA GLN A 155 -8.78 12.31 -11.86
C GLN A 155 -9.76 13.07 -10.96
N HIS A 156 -10.91 13.48 -11.51
CA HIS A 156 -11.94 14.27 -10.82
C HIS A 156 -13.30 13.57 -10.76
N VAL A 157 -13.30 12.23 -10.80
CA VAL A 157 -14.53 11.43 -10.83
C VAL A 157 -14.66 10.62 -9.56
N TYR A 158 -15.70 10.90 -8.78
CA TYR A 158 -16.07 10.06 -7.66
C TYR A 158 -16.73 8.76 -8.14
N LEU A 159 -16.26 7.63 -7.64
CA LEU A 159 -16.78 6.29 -7.94
C LEU A 159 -17.25 5.60 -6.66
N GLU A 160 -18.51 5.20 -6.67
CA GLU A 160 -19.06 4.40 -5.57
C GLU A 160 -18.44 3.00 -5.50
N PRO A 161 -18.22 2.44 -4.30
CA PRO A 161 -17.65 1.10 -4.16
C PRO A 161 -18.41 0.01 -4.94
N ARG A 162 -19.72 0.18 -5.10
CA ARG A 162 -20.55 -0.75 -5.89
C ARG A 162 -20.23 -0.68 -7.37
N ALA A 163 -20.04 0.51 -7.90
CA ALA A 163 -19.66 0.70 -9.31
C ALA A 163 -18.28 0.08 -9.60
N LEU A 164 -17.33 0.18 -8.67
CA LEU A 164 -16.03 -0.49 -8.76
C LEU A 164 -16.17 -2.01 -8.79
N LEU A 165 -17.06 -2.57 -7.95
CA LEU A 165 -17.30 -4.01 -7.95
C LEU A 165 -17.96 -4.48 -9.24
N ASP A 166 -18.85 -3.69 -9.83
CA ASP A 166 -19.48 -4.04 -11.11
C ASP A 166 -18.44 -4.11 -12.24
N LEU A 167 -17.37 -3.30 -12.20
CA LEU A 167 -16.23 -3.42 -13.13
C LEU A 167 -15.50 -4.77 -12.97
N ALA A 168 -15.27 -5.23 -11.74
CA ALA A 168 -14.66 -6.53 -11.48
C ALA A 168 -15.59 -7.69 -11.91
N ASN A 169 -16.87 -7.59 -11.59
CA ASN A 169 -17.89 -8.61 -11.93
C ASN A 169 -18.10 -8.77 -13.45
N ALA A 170 -17.81 -7.74 -14.24
CA ALA A 170 -17.91 -7.76 -15.70
C ALA A 170 -16.72 -8.44 -16.39
N ARG A 171 -15.65 -8.73 -15.65
CA ARG A 171 -14.45 -9.38 -16.21
C ARG A 171 -14.64 -10.90 -16.34
N ASP A 172 -13.85 -11.51 -17.20
CA ASP A 172 -13.89 -12.97 -17.49
C ASP A 172 -12.57 -13.69 -17.22
N ASP A 173 -11.62 -13.02 -16.56
CA ASP A 173 -10.29 -13.52 -16.20
C ASP A 173 -10.16 -13.97 -14.74
N ALA A 174 -11.29 -14.30 -14.09
CA ALA A 174 -11.28 -14.86 -12.74
C ALA A 174 -10.52 -16.19 -12.71
N ARG A 175 -9.77 -16.40 -11.62
CA ARG A 175 -9.04 -17.63 -11.32
C ARG A 175 -9.73 -18.40 -10.19
N ALA A 176 -9.42 -19.67 -10.07
CA ALA A 176 -9.93 -20.45 -8.92
C ALA A 176 -9.39 -19.88 -7.60
N ALA A 177 -10.26 -19.78 -6.60
CA ALA A 177 -9.86 -19.44 -5.23
C ALA A 177 -8.86 -20.48 -4.71
N GLY A 178 -7.78 -20.02 -4.07
CA GLY A 178 -6.71 -20.89 -3.58
C GLY A 178 -5.73 -21.35 -4.67
N SER A 179 -5.77 -20.78 -5.88
CA SER A 179 -4.85 -21.13 -6.96
C SER A 179 -3.47 -20.46 -6.88
N GLY A 180 -3.24 -19.69 -5.84
CA GLY A 180 -2.01 -18.97 -5.56
C GLY A 180 -2.19 -17.46 -5.61
N TRP A 181 -1.19 -16.76 -5.09
CA TRP A 181 -1.20 -15.32 -4.91
C TRP A 181 -1.42 -14.57 -6.24
N SER A 182 -2.37 -13.65 -6.24
CA SER A 182 -2.68 -12.76 -7.36
C SER A 182 -3.25 -11.47 -6.82
N TYR A 183 -2.45 -10.40 -6.87
CA TYR A 183 -2.86 -9.10 -6.34
C TYR A 183 -4.13 -8.59 -7.03
N SER A 184 -5.09 -8.13 -6.22
CA SER A 184 -6.34 -7.55 -6.72
C SER A 184 -6.88 -6.53 -5.73
N ASN A 185 -7.09 -5.29 -6.17
CA ASN A 185 -7.71 -4.24 -5.37
C ASN A 185 -9.16 -4.58 -5.00
N THR A 186 -9.84 -5.37 -5.83
CA THR A 186 -11.20 -5.86 -5.57
C THR A 186 -11.29 -6.63 -4.24
N ASN A 187 -10.23 -7.32 -3.83
CA ASN A 187 -10.18 -8.02 -2.55
C ASN A 187 -10.40 -7.07 -1.37
N TYR A 188 -9.76 -5.92 -1.39
CA TYR A 188 -9.84 -4.93 -0.31
C TYR A 188 -11.09 -4.06 -0.41
N LEU A 189 -11.61 -3.84 -1.61
CA LEU A 189 -12.95 -3.33 -1.82
C LEU A 189 -13.99 -4.20 -1.09
N LEU A 190 -13.94 -5.51 -1.29
CA LEU A 190 -14.83 -6.45 -0.61
C LEU A 190 -14.59 -6.52 0.90
N ALA A 191 -13.35 -6.49 1.37
CA ALA A 191 -13.00 -6.43 2.79
C ALA A 191 -13.64 -5.21 3.47
N GLY A 192 -13.59 -4.04 2.82
CA GLY A 192 -14.27 -2.83 3.27
C GLY A 192 -15.79 -2.98 3.31
N LEU A 193 -16.39 -3.56 2.27
CA LEU A 193 -17.84 -3.83 2.21
C LEU A 193 -18.29 -4.83 3.30
N ILE A 194 -17.52 -5.87 3.57
CA ILE A 194 -17.77 -6.79 4.68
C ILE A 194 -17.75 -6.04 6.01
N ALA A 195 -16.73 -5.22 6.25
CA ALA A 195 -16.64 -4.42 7.47
C ALA A 195 -17.85 -3.50 7.65
N GLN A 196 -18.30 -2.81 6.58
CA GLN A 196 -19.52 -1.99 6.62
C GLN A 196 -20.76 -2.85 6.91
N ARG A 197 -20.90 -3.99 6.23
CA ARG A 197 -22.06 -4.87 6.37
C ARG A 197 -22.26 -5.37 7.80
N VAL A 198 -21.18 -5.85 8.41
CA VAL A 198 -21.25 -6.44 9.77
C VAL A 198 -21.34 -5.39 10.87
N THR A 199 -20.91 -4.14 10.62
CA THR A 199 -20.94 -3.08 11.63
C THR A 199 -22.13 -2.13 11.49
N GLY A 200 -22.67 -1.98 10.27
CA GLY A 200 -23.64 -0.94 9.94
C GLY A 200 -23.03 0.47 9.91
N ARG A 201 -21.69 0.59 9.85
CA ARG A 201 -20.98 1.87 9.86
C ARG A 201 -20.19 2.05 8.56
N PRO A 202 -20.02 3.32 8.08
CA PRO A 202 -19.15 3.61 6.95
C PRO A 202 -17.71 3.14 7.18
N PHE A 203 -17.04 2.67 6.13
CA PHE A 203 -15.66 2.18 6.24
C PHE A 203 -14.69 3.26 6.75
N ASP A 204 -14.85 4.51 6.31
CA ASP A 204 -14.00 5.62 6.70
C ASP A 204 -14.14 5.96 8.20
N GLU A 205 -15.33 5.78 8.77
CA GLU A 205 -15.54 5.88 10.21
C GLU A 205 -14.85 4.72 10.95
N LEU A 206 -14.92 3.51 10.40
CA LEU A 206 -14.28 2.34 11.00
C LEU A 206 -12.76 2.48 11.02
N VAL A 207 -12.14 2.85 9.89
CA VAL A 207 -10.69 3.02 9.84
C VAL A 207 -10.24 4.17 10.74
N THR A 208 -11.02 5.25 10.80
CA THR A 208 -10.72 6.40 11.67
C THR A 208 -10.76 6.02 13.15
N THR A 209 -11.85 5.42 13.60
CA THR A 209 -12.07 5.15 15.03
C THR A 209 -11.30 3.95 15.54
N ARG A 210 -11.15 2.92 14.71
CA ARG A 210 -10.55 1.64 15.10
C ARG A 210 -9.03 1.60 14.89
N VAL A 211 -8.50 2.39 13.95
CA VAL A 211 -7.08 2.35 13.59
C VAL A 211 -6.41 3.69 13.83
N ILE A 212 -6.81 4.75 13.14
CA ILE A 212 -6.14 6.05 13.14
C ILE A 212 -6.09 6.62 14.56
N GLN A 213 -7.23 6.74 15.22
CA GLN A 213 -7.31 7.27 16.59
C GLN A 213 -6.62 6.36 17.61
N ARG A 214 -6.76 5.03 17.48
CA ARG A 214 -6.12 4.08 18.41
C ARG A 214 -4.61 4.05 18.31
N ALA A 215 -4.06 4.23 17.11
CA ALA A 215 -2.63 4.33 16.89
C ALA A 215 -2.07 5.74 17.20
N GLY A 216 -2.93 6.73 17.44
CA GLY A 216 -2.55 8.11 17.74
C GLY A 216 -2.02 8.86 16.52
N LEU A 217 -2.47 8.51 15.30
CA LEU A 217 -2.04 9.14 14.05
C LEU A 217 -2.72 10.50 13.91
N ARG A 218 -1.93 11.56 13.76
CA ARG A 218 -2.44 12.94 13.78
C ARG A 218 -2.59 13.53 12.38
N ASP A 219 -1.84 13.01 11.44
CA ASP A 219 -1.74 13.50 10.08
C ASP A 219 -2.27 12.48 9.05
N THR A 220 -2.95 11.42 9.54
CA THR A 220 -3.58 10.38 8.74
C THR A 220 -5.10 10.56 8.74
N TYR A 221 -5.71 10.45 7.56
CA TYR A 221 -7.17 10.51 7.43
C TYR A 221 -7.68 9.82 6.17
N ALA A 222 -8.95 9.46 6.17
CA ALA A 222 -9.70 9.07 5.00
C ALA A 222 -10.31 10.34 4.37
N PRO A 223 -10.04 10.66 3.09
CA PRO A 223 -10.71 11.74 2.39
C PRO A 223 -12.22 11.51 2.33
N GLY A 224 -13.00 12.58 2.50
CA GLY A 224 -14.45 12.53 2.32
C GLY A 224 -14.86 12.35 0.86
N VAL A 225 -16.13 12.07 0.63
CA VAL A 225 -16.73 11.97 -0.72
C VAL A 225 -16.46 13.24 -1.51
N GLY A 226 -15.83 13.11 -2.68
CA GLY A 226 -15.48 14.25 -3.54
C GLY A 226 -14.36 15.15 -3.01
N GLU A 227 -13.64 14.73 -1.97
CA GLU A 227 -12.49 15.47 -1.43
C GLU A 227 -11.24 15.16 -2.22
N GLU A 228 -10.87 16.07 -3.11
CA GLU A 228 -9.71 15.95 -3.99
C GLU A 228 -8.42 16.52 -3.40
N GLU A 229 -8.55 17.45 -2.44
CA GLU A 229 -7.40 18.16 -1.86
C GLU A 229 -6.72 17.35 -0.76
N ILE A 230 -5.40 17.49 -0.66
CA ILE A 230 -4.64 17.02 0.50
C ILE A 230 -4.62 18.12 1.56
N ARG A 231 -5.19 17.85 2.73
CA ARG A 231 -5.24 18.82 3.84
C ARG A 231 -3.84 19.10 4.39
N GLY A 232 -3.50 20.36 4.61
CA GLY A 232 -2.26 20.78 5.26
C GLY A 232 -1.04 20.72 4.35
N ARG A 233 0.16 20.69 4.95
CA ARG A 233 1.43 20.74 4.21
C ARG A 233 1.67 19.42 3.47
N HIS A 234 1.90 19.52 2.18
CA HIS A 234 2.17 18.37 1.30
C HIS A 234 3.05 18.78 0.12
N PRO A 235 3.88 17.90 -0.43
CA PRO A 235 4.50 18.12 -1.72
C PRO A 235 3.47 17.88 -2.83
N ARG A 236 3.64 18.49 -3.98
CA ARG A 236 2.84 18.15 -5.17
C ARG A 236 3.19 16.75 -5.67
N GLY A 237 2.18 16.03 -6.17
CA GLY A 237 2.31 14.71 -6.75
C GLY A 237 2.17 14.76 -8.26
N TYR A 238 3.03 14.04 -8.97
CA TYR A 238 3.09 14.09 -10.42
C TYR A 238 2.96 12.69 -11.03
N GLN A 239 2.29 12.61 -12.16
CA GLN A 239 2.23 11.41 -12.97
C GLN A 239 3.01 11.65 -14.26
N ARG A 240 3.98 10.79 -14.56
CA ARG A 240 4.68 10.86 -15.84
C ARG A 240 3.79 10.28 -16.93
N ASP A 241 3.50 11.08 -17.96
CA ASP A 241 2.84 10.61 -19.16
C ASP A 241 3.82 9.79 -20.01
N PRO A 242 3.57 8.51 -20.27
CA PRO A 242 4.47 7.66 -21.03
C PRO A 242 4.54 8.02 -22.52
N ALA A 243 3.57 8.77 -23.03
CA ALA A 243 3.54 9.17 -24.45
C ALA A 243 4.37 10.42 -24.72
N THR A 244 4.39 11.38 -23.76
CA THR A 244 5.04 12.68 -23.94
C THR A 244 6.24 12.88 -23.02
N ASP A 245 6.47 12.00 -22.04
CA ASP A 245 7.44 12.12 -20.94
C ASP A 245 7.18 13.34 -20.03
N GLU A 246 6.05 14.01 -20.16
CA GLU A 246 5.66 15.14 -19.33
C GLU A 246 5.21 14.70 -17.94
N LEU A 247 5.39 15.59 -16.94
CA LEU A 247 4.91 15.40 -15.59
C LEU A 247 3.56 16.15 -15.41
N LEU A 248 2.47 15.39 -15.34
CA LEU A 248 1.13 15.88 -15.09
C LEU A 248 0.88 15.99 -13.58
N ASP A 249 0.28 17.08 -13.13
CA ASP A 249 -0.02 17.31 -11.71
C ASP A 249 -1.27 16.52 -11.29
N PHE A 250 -1.08 15.54 -10.40
CA PHE A 250 -2.11 14.71 -9.79
C PHE A 250 -2.29 14.97 -8.29
N THR A 251 -1.79 16.09 -7.78
CA THR A 251 -1.95 16.49 -6.37
C THR A 251 -3.43 16.51 -5.99
N ARG A 252 -4.24 17.15 -6.84
CA ARG A 252 -5.71 17.12 -6.72
C ARG A 252 -6.26 15.95 -7.51
N MET A 253 -6.88 15.02 -6.82
CA MET A 253 -7.46 13.83 -7.42
C MET A 253 -8.51 13.23 -6.48
N ASP A 254 -9.64 12.78 -7.01
CA ASP A 254 -10.57 11.95 -6.28
C ASP A 254 -10.01 10.52 -6.12
N PRO A 255 -9.73 10.06 -4.90
CA PRO A 255 -9.11 8.75 -4.67
C PRO A 255 -10.13 7.61 -4.50
N SER A 256 -11.42 7.87 -4.76
CA SER A 256 -12.51 6.92 -4.48
C SER A 256 -12.37 5.58 -5.20
N TRP A 257 -11.74 5.56 -6.37
CA TRP A 257 -11.47 4.32 -7.08
C TRP A 257 -10.54 3.35 -6.32
N GLY A 258 -9.73 3.86 -5.40
CA GLY A 258 -8.92 3.05 -4.48
C GLY A 258 -9.68 2.61 -3.23
N TRP A 259 -10.60 3.43 -2.75
CA TRP A 259 -11.41 3.27 -1.53
C TRP A 259 -10.64 2.49 -0.44
N ALA A 260 -11.23 1.41 0.14
CA ALA A 260 -10.59 0.60 1.19
C ALA A 260 -9.24 -0.01 0.77
N ALA A 261 -8.95 -0.09 -0.54
CA ALA A 261 -7.70 -0.58 -1.08
C ALA A 261 -6.61 0.48 -1.22
N GLY A 262 -6.94 1.82 -1.21
CA GLY A 262 -5.91 2.78 -1.62
C GLY A 262 -6.13 4.26 -1.35
N HIS A 263 -7.19 4.70 -0.67
CA HIS A 263 -7.56 6.12 -0.66
C HIS A 263 -6.99 6.97 0.48
N LEU A 264 -6.33 6.37 1.49
CA LEU A 264 -5.89 7.11 2.67
C LEU A 264 -4.76 8.11 2.35
N ILE A 265 -4.74 9.17 3.15
CA ILE A 265 -3.66 10.15 3.21
C ILE A 265 -2.96 10.00 4.55
N SER A 266 -1.61 10.07 4.54
CA SER A 266 -0.79 9.96 5.75
C SER A 266 0.52 10.72 5.57
N THR A 267 1.40 10.61 6.57
CA THR A 267 2.78 11.10 6.54
C THR A 267 3.75 9.94 6.80
N PRO A 268 5.04 10.08 6.45
CA PRO A 268 6.05 9.07 6.79
C PRO A 268 6.12 8.75 8.29
N ASP A 269 5.98 9.75 9.17
CA ASP A 269 5.98 9.54 10.63
C ASP A 269 4.76 8.75 11.10
N ASP A 270 3.58 9.08 10.59
CA ASP A 270 2.34 8.38 10.95
C ASP A 270 2.35 6.93 10.46
N LEU A 271 2.89 6.66 9.25
CA LEU A 271 3.06 5.28 8.76
C LEU A 271 4.02 4.47 9.63
N ASN A 272 5.17 5.05 10.01
CA ASN A 272 6.08 4.40 10.96
C ASN A 272 5.41 4.16 12.32
N THR A 273 4.61 5.11 12.80
CA THR A 273 3.85 5.00 14.07
C THR A 273 2.79 3.91 13.97
N PHE A 274 2.07 3.84 12.85
CA PHE A 274 1.09 2.79 12.58
C PHE A 274 1.74 1.39 12.56
N LEU A 275 2.82 1.22 11.79
CA LEU A 275 3.55 -0.05 11.72
C LEU A 275 4.05 -0.51 13.10
N ARG A 276 4.59 0.42 13.88
CA ARG A 276 5.00 0.12 15.27
C ARG A 276 3.81 -0.30 16.13
N ALA A 277 2.70 0.47 16.09
CA ALA A 277 1.51 0.14 16.86
C ALA A 277 0.92 -1.24 16.46
N LEU A 278 1.01 -1.59 15.17
CA LEU A 278 0.59 -2.89 14.66
C LEU A 278 1.47 -4.02 15.19
N LEU A 279 2.78 -3.91 15.02
CA LEU A 279 3.73 -4.96 15.41
C LEU A 279 3.84 -5.12 16.93
N ASP A 280 3.69 -4.03 17.69
CA ASP A 280 3.65 -4.03 19.17
C ASP A 280 2.33 -4.62 19.74
N GLY A 281 1.39 -5.04 18.88
CA GLY A 281 0.12 -5.61 19.32
C GLY A 281 -0.88 -4.61 19.91
N LYS A 282 -0.68 -3.30 19.70
CA LYS A 282 -1.60 -2.26 20.22
C LYS A 282 -2.92 -2.21 19.45
N LEU A 283 -2.93 -2.67 18.20
CA LEU A 283 -4.08 -2.63 17.31
C LEU A 283 -4.82 -3.97 17.21
N LEU A 284 -4.12 -5.07 17.41
CA LEU A 284 -4.65 -6.43 17.28
C LEU A 284 -4.34 -7.25 18.54
N LYS A 285 -5.23 -8.18 18.88
CA LYS A 285 -4.93 -9.20 19.89
C LYS A 285 -3.84 -10.16 19.36
N PRO A 286 -3.08 -10.85 20.22
CA PRO A 286 -1.99 -11.73 19.78
C PRO A 286 -2.42 -12.76 18.72
N ALA A 287 -3.61 -13.36 18.84
CA ALA A 287 -4.10 -14.32 17.87
C ALA A 287 -4.32 -13.71 16.47
N GLN A 288 -4.89 -12.51 16.39
CA GLN A 288 -5.11 -11.82 15.11
C GLN A 288 -3.80 -11.29 14.51
N LEU A 289 -2.85 -10.85 15.34
CA LEU A 289 -1.52 -10.48 14.87
C LEU A 289 -0.76 -11.68 14.29
N ALA A 290 -0.88 -12.87 14.92
CA ALA A 290 -0.32 -14.10 14.39
C ALA A 290 -0.94 -14.46 13.03
N GLN A 291 -2.27 -14.33 12.89
CA GLN A 291 -2.95 -14.54 11.60
C GLN A 291 -2.48 -13.55 10.53
N LEU A 292 -2.33 -12.27 10.88
CA LEU A 292 -1.83 -11.25 9.96
C LEU A 292 -0.46 -11.62 9.39
N ARG A 293 0.42 -12.21 10.22
CA ARG A 293 1.78 -12.63 9.86
C ARG A 293 1.87 -14.02 9.20
N THR A 294 0.77 -14.75 9.09
CA THR A 294 0.78 -16.03 8.37
C THR A 294 0.81 -15.78 6.87
N THR A 295 1.96 -15.99 6.25
CA THR A 295 2.21 -15.64 4.85
C THR A 295 2.10 -16.82 3.89
N ILE A 296 1.76 -16.49 2.64
CA ILE A 296 1.98 -17.36 1.47
C ILE A 296 3.02 -16.70 0.55
N PRO A 297 3.79 -17.46 -0.23
CA PRO A 297 4.74 -16.88 -1.17
C PRO A 297 4.02 -16.11 -2.26
N THR A 298 4.55 -14.95 -2.65
CA THR A 298 3.97 -14.13 -3.75
C THR A 298 4.18 -14.74 -5.13
N ARG A 299 5.13 -15.65 -5.24
CA ARG A 299 5.40 -16.50 -6.42
C ARG A 299 6.16 -17.75 -5.98
N PRO A 300 6.13 -18.83 -6.75
CA PRO A 300 6.89 -20.04 -6.43
C PRO A 300 8.38 -19.74 -6.23
N GLY A 301 8.94 -20.19 -5.09
CA GLY A 301 10.36 -20.01 -4.76
C GLY A 301 10.75 -18.60 -4.30
N SER A 302 9.79 -17.70 -4.05
CA SER A 302 10.05 -16.36 -3.52
C SER A 302 10.18 -16.38 -2.00
N ASP A 303 11.20 -15.69 -1.46
CA ASP A 303 11.29 -15.39 -0.04
C ASP A 303 10.39 -14.24 0.40
N LEU A 304 9.81 -13.51 -0.57
CA LEU A 304 8.80 -12.48 -0.32
C LEU A 304 7.46 -13.15 -0.05
N GLY A 305 6.98 -13.04 1.17
CA GLY A 305 5.68 -13.56 1.59
C GLY A 305 4.61 -12.47 1.68
N TYR A 306 3.34 -12.86 1.54
CA TYR A 306 2.22 -11.97 1.79
C TYR A 306 1.28 -12.57 2.84
N GLY A 307 1.08 -11.82 3.92
CA GLY A 307 0.17 -12.15 5.00
C GLY A 307 -1.24 -11.61 4.77
N LEU A 308 -1.92 -11.20 5.83
CA LEU A 308 -3.24 -10.57 5.71
C LEU A 308 -3.05 -9.05 5.63
N GLY A 309 -2.65 -8.55 4.45
CA GLY A 309 -2.45 -7.12 4.17
C GLY A 309 -1.05 -6.59 4.46
N VAL A 310 -0.09 -7.44 4.68
CA VAL A 310 1.33 -7.06 4.87
C VAL A 310 2.24 -7.98 4.07
N PHE A 311 3.29 -7.44 3.52
CA PHE A 311 4.42 -8.21 3.02
C PHE A 311 5.37 -8.59 4.16
N SER A 312 5.99 -9.75 4.06
CA SER A 312 7.18 -10.14 4.83
C SER A 312 8.39 -10.10 3.91
N THR A 313 9.32 -9.20 4.18
CA THR A 313 10.50 -8.99 3.34
C THR A 313 11.76 -9.35 4.15
N PRO A 314 12.55 -10.33 3.72
CA PRO A 314 13.87 -10.58 4.32
C PRO A 314 14.78 -9.36 4.18
N LEU A 315 15.52 -9.02 5.24
CA LEU A 315 16.48 -7.92 5.23
C LEU A 315 17.90 -8.42 4.96
N SER A 316 18.70 -7.62 4.27
CA SER A 316 20.11 -7.93 3.99
C SER A 316 20.96 -8.10 5.26
N CYS A 317 20.59 -7.43 6.34
CA CYS A 317 21.23 -7.54 7.66
C CYS A 317 20.62 -8.65 8.54
N GLY A 318 19.78 -9.49 7.99
CA GLY A 318 19.07 -10.56 8.70
C GLY A 318 17.77 -10.12 9.35
N GLY A 319 16.88 -11.09 9.57
CA GLY A 319 15.52 -10.86 10.07
C GLY A 319 14.54 -10.52 8.95
N VAL A 320 13.33 -10.12 9.35
CA VAL A 320 12.22 -9.84 8.45
C VAL A 320 11.64 -8.46 8.79
N ALA A 321 11.34 -7.70 7.76
CA ALA A 321 10.54 -6.47 7.84
C ALA A 321 9.11 -6.72 7.37
N TRP A 322 8.15 -6.05 8.01
CA TRP A 322 6.72 -6.12 7.76
C TRP A 322 6.20 -4.76 7.31
N GLY A 323 5.55 -4.70 6.17
CA GLY A 323 5.01 -3.47 5.61
C GLY A 323 4.22 -3.73 4.35
N HIS A 324 3.90 -2.69 3.58
CA HIS A 324 3.19 -2.90 2.33
C HIS A 324 3.72 -2.02 1.19
N GLY A 325 3.78 -0.71 1.42
CA GLY A 325 3.98 0.27 0.35
C GLY A 325 2.70 0.56 -0.44
N GLY A 326 2.78 1.53 -1.34
CA GLY A 326 1.63 1.89 -2.15
C GLY A 326 1.94 2.85 -3.29
N ASP A 327 1.32 2.57 -4.42
CA ASP A 327 1.38 3.35 -5.64
C ASP A 327 0.00 3.95 -5.92
N ILE A 328 -0.02 5.23 -6.24
CA ILE A 328 -1.20 5.99 -6.64
C ILE A 328 -0.74 7.15 -7.51
N PRO A 329 -1.50 7.63 -8.52
CA PRO A 329 -1.07 8.77 -9.32
C PRO A 329 -0.58 9.92 -8.44
N GLY A 330 0.62 10.39 -8.71
CA GLY A 330 1.28 11.45 -7.95
C GLY A 330 2.22 10.98 -6.83
N TYR A 331 2.08 9.77 -6.30
CA TYR A 331 2.89 9.34 -5.16
C TYR A 331 3.19 7.84 -5.21
N SER A 332 4.39 7.49 -4.75
CA SER A 332 4.74 6.10 -4.50
C SER A 332 5.47 5.97 -3.16
N THR A 333 5.04 5.03 -2.36
CA THR A 333 5.49 4.80 -0.98
C THR A 333 6.05 3.39 -0.83
N VAL A 334 7.16 3.26 -0.12
CA VAL A 334 7.61 1.98 0.46
C VAL A 334 7.76 2.16 1.96
N ASP A 335 7.21 1.22 2.72
CA ASP A 335 7.23 1.28 4.17
C ASP A 335 7.42 -0.10 4.79
N ALA A 336 8.17 -0.19 5.86
CA ALA A 336 8.25 -1.39 6.68
C ALA A 336 8.78 -1.10 8.09
N ALA A 337 8.51 -2.04 8.99
CA ALA A 337 9.07 -2.06 10.33
C ALA A 337 9.52 -3.47 10.72
N THR A 338 10.43 -3.54 11.70
CA THR A 338 10.98 -4.77 12.26
C THR A 338 10.53 -4.98 13.70
N ASP A 339 10.60 -6.19 14.21
CA ASP A 339 10.19 -6.49 15.58
C ASP A 339 11.08 -5.82 16.65
N ASP A 340 12.33 -5.45 16.32
CA ASP A 340 13.26 -4.78 17.22
C ASP A 340 13.09 -3.25 17.32
N GLY A 341 12.06 -2.69 16.69
CA GLY A 341 11.69 -1.27 16.86
C GLY A 341 12.05 -0.36 15.70
N ARG A 342 12.82 -0.83 14.71
CA ARG A 342 13.15 -0.04 13.51
C ARG A 342 11.92 0.11 12.62
N ALA A 343 11.79 1.26 11.97
CA ALA A 343 10.76 1.49 10.96
C ALA A 343 11.27 2.53 9.95
N ALA A 344 10.89 2.38 8.70
CA ALA A 344 11.22 3.34 7.67
C ALA A 344 10.06 3.47 6.68
N THR A 345 9.80 4.70 6.30
CA THR A 345 8.88 5.05 5.22
C THR A 345 9.58 6.01 4.28
N ILE A 346 9.59 5.67 2.99
CA ILE A 346 10.17 6.46 1.91
C ILE A 346 9.08 6.73 0.88
N VAL A 347 8.92 7.98 0.50
CA VAL A 347 7.92 8.42 -0.49
C VAL A 347 8.62 9.19 -1.58
N VAL A 348 8.24 8.94 -2.81
CA VAL A 348 8.59 9.78 -3.97
C VAL A 348 7.33 10.45 -4.50
N THR A 349 7.49 11.65 -5.05
CA THR A 349 6.38 12.52 -5.48
C THR A 349 6.03 12.35 -6.95
N SER A 350 6.27 11.17 -7.48
CA SER A 350 5.71 10.78 -8.78
C SER A 350 5.52 9.28 -8.85
N LEU A 351 4.52 8.87 -9.59
CA LEU A 351 4.43 7.53 -10.14
C LEU A 351 5.01 7.60 -11.56
N ASN A 352 6.19 7.04 -11.78
CA ASN A 352 6.81 7.03 -13.09
C ASN A 352 6.06 6.06 -13.99
N GLY A 353 5.55 6.55 -15.11
CA GLY A 353 4.57 5.90 -16.00
C GLY A 353 4.97 4.58 -16.63
N SER A 354 6.17 4.16 -16.43
CA SER A 354 6.59 2.81 -16.68
C SER A 354 6.66 2.08 -15.34
N VAL A 355 5.54 1.50 -14.94
CA VAL A 355 5.48 0.43 -13.93
C VAL A 355 6.44 -0.74 -14.32
N LYS A 356 7.03 -0.68 -15.50
CA LYS A 356 7.96 -1.66 -16.05
C LYS A 356 9.43 -1.32 -15.82
N ASP A 357 9.75 -0.15 -15.25
CA ASP A 357 11.13 0.13 -14.87
C ASP A 357 11.39 -0.51 -13.48
N GLU A 358 11.67 -1.81 -13.52
CA GLU A 358 12.00 -2.60 -12.33
C GLU A 358 13.20 -2.01 -11.57
N SER A 359 14.06 -1.22 -12.23
CA SER A 359 15.22 -0.60 -11.61
C SER A 359 14.83 0.48 -10.59
N VAL A 360 13.84 1.33 -10.93
CA VAL A 360 13.36 2.41 -10.04
C VAL A 360 12.66 1.84 -8.81
N ALA A 361 11.86 0.79 -8.98
CA ALA A 361 11.25 0.08 -7.87
C ALA A 361 12.30 -0.60 -6.98
N ALA A 362 13.35 -1.18 -7.59
CA ALA A 362 14.46 -1.80 -6.90
C ALA A 362 15.26 -0.78 -6.05
N ASP A 363 15.47 0.44 -6.56
CA ASP A 363 16.20 1.48 -5.84
C ASP A 363 15.47 1.93 -4.56
N ARG A 364 14.15 2.09 -4.60
CA ARG A 364 13.35 2.40 -3.40
C ARG A 364 13.40 1.27 -2.36
N ALA A 365 13.30 0.03 -2.82
CA ALA A 365 13.37 -1.13 -1.93
C ALA A 365 14.78 -1.31 -1.33
N ALA A 366 15.84 -1.11 -2.11
CA ALA A 366 17.20 -1.14 -1.62
C ALA A 366 17.48 -0.02 -0.61
N LEU A 367 16.88 1.16 -0.82
CA LEU A 367 16.98 2.27 0.14
C LEU A 367 16.22 1.95 1.43
N LEU A 368 15.04 1.29 1.34
CA LEU A 368 14.30 0.84 2.52
C LEU A 368 15.11 -0.20 3.33
N ASP A 369 15.72 -1.18 2.66
CA ASP A 369 16.61 -2.16 3.30
C ASP A 369 17.80 -1.47 3.97
N THR A 370 18.47 -0.55 3.26
CA THR A 370 19.54 0.27 3.81
C THR A 370 19.10 1.05 5.05
N ALA A 371 17.93 1.69 5.00
CA ALA A 371 17.38 2.47 6.11
C ALA A 371 17.09 1.61 7.34
N LEU A 372 16.56 0.41 7.13
CA LEU A 372 16.26 -0.54 8.21
C LEU A 372 17.53 -1.22 8.75
N CYS A 373 18.56 -1.44 7.93
CA CYS A 373 19.79 -2.11 8.32
C CYS A 373 20.86 -1.15 8.88
N ALA A 374 20.75 0.15 8.65
CA ALA A 374 21.74 1.14 9.06
C ALA A 374 21.73 1.50 10.56
N ASN A 375 20.76 1.01 11.34
CA ASN A 375 20.48 1.47 12.71
C ASN A 375 20.53 0.36 13.77
#